data_8cceba43b8e8483ec530514444ec4ba7
#
_entry.id   8cceba43b8e8483ec530514444ec4ba7
#
_cell.length_a   1.000
_cell.length_b   1.000
_cell.length_c   1.000
_cell.angle_alpha   90.00
_cell.angle_beta   90.00
_cell.angle_gamma   90.00
#
_symmetry.space_group_name_H-M   'P 1'
#
loop_
_entity.id
_entity.type
_entity.pdbx_description
1 polymer ?
#
loop_
_entity_poly.entity_id
_entity_poly.type
_entity_poly.pdbx_seq_one_letter_code
_entity_poly.pdbx_strand_id
1 'polypeptide(L)'
;MKLTSTLKISTYGCKVVLIITDSLIGEANKVYKKHKMEQMFEGDAEGTVITPDIDVYYMIIEQKYLSHNTLSHENYHIVNVIKSDRGIVDDEAGAWLSGHIAEFVYKFIDKKQLIVKH
;
A
#
# COMPACT_ATOMS: atom_id res chain seq x y z
N MET A 1 6.78 -3.24 16.27
CA MET A 1 6.71 -4.36 15.30
C MET A 1 6.54 -3.77 13.90
N LYS A 2 7.21 -4.34 12.94
CA LYS A 2 7.11 -3.93 11.54
C LYS A 2 7.24 -5.15 10.65
N LEU A 3 6.24 -5.39 9.81
CA LEU A 3 6.24 -6.46 8.83
C LEU A 3 6.22 -5.83 7.43
N THR A 4 7.10 -6.27 6.55
CA THR A 4 7.27 -5.67 5.23
C THR A 4 7.32 -6.76 4.15
N SER A 5 6.67 -6.50 3.02
CA SER A 5 6.77 -7.33 1.82
C SER A 5 6.69 -6.45 0.59
N THR A 6 7.28 -6.91 -0.51
CA THR A 6 7.33 -6.15 -1.76
C THR A 6 6.78 -6.99 -2.91
N LEU A 7 5.87 -6.39 -3.69
CA LEU A 7 5.34 -6.95 -4.91
C LEU A 7 5.94 -6.19 -6.09
N LYS A 8 6.60 -6.91 -7.00
CA LYS A 8 7.06 -6.32 -8.26
C LYS A 8 5.97 -6.50 -9.32
N ILE A 9 5.57 -5.41 -9.95
CA ILE A 9 4.58 -5.43 -11.03
C ILE A 9 5.32 -5.13 -12.32
N SER A 10 5.92 -6.16 -12.90
CA SER A 10 6.81 -6.03 -14.06
C SER A 10 6.11 -5.42 -15.26
N THR A 11 4.83 -5.74 -15.47
CA THR A 11 4.02 -5.21 -16.56
C THR A 11 4.02 -3.68 -16.60
N TYR A 12 4.05 -3.04 -15.42
CA TYR A 12 3.99 -1.58 -15.30
C TYR A 12 5.30 -0.96 -14.82
N GLY A 13 6.33 -1.77 -14.62
CA GLY A 13 7.65 -1.28 -14.22
C GLY A 13 7.66 -0.63 -12.83
N CYS A 14 6.82 -1.11 -11.90
CA CYS A 14 6.76 -0.54 -10.57
C CYS A 14 6.71 -1.63 -9.50
N LYS A 15 6.79 -1.21 -8.24
CA LYS A 15 6.65 -2.12 -7.10
C LYS A 15 5.75 -1.51 -6.04
N VAL A 16 5.07 -2.38 -5.30
CA VAL A 16 4.26 -2.03 -4.13
C VAL A 16 4.97 -2.58 -2.90
N VAL A 17 5.24 -1.71 -1.94
CA VAL A 17 5.81 -2.09 -0.65
C VAL A 17 4.70 -2.05 0.39
N LEU A 18 4.37 -3.21 0.96
CA LEU A 18 3.40 -3.32 2.04
C LEU A 18 4.12 -3.26 3.37
N ILE A 19 3.67 -2.37 4.26
CA ILE A 19 4.18 -2.26 5.63
C ILE A 19 3.00 -2.36 6.59
N ILE A 20 3.05 -3.35 7.49
CA ILE A 20 2.09 -3.46 8.61
C ILE A 20 2.88 -3.19 9.87
N THR A 21 2.45 -2.21 10.66
CA THR A 21 3.26 -1.64 11.73
C THR A 21 2.43 -1.27 12.96
N ASP A 22 3.08 -1.17 14.11
CA ASP A 22 2.49 -0.61 15.33
C ASP A 22 2.39 0.91 15.30
N SER A 23 3.18 1.58 14.45
CA SER A 23 3.22 3.03 14.36
C SER A 23 3.19 3.49 12.91
N LEU A 24 2.00 3.78 12.41
CA LEU A 24 1.81 4.27 11.05
C LEU A 24 2.54 5.60 10.85
N ILE A 25 2.40 6.52 11.79
CA ILE A 25 3.05 7.85 11.71
C ILE A 25 4.56 7.69 11.61
N GLY A 26 5.15 6.85 12.46
CA GLY A 26 6.60 6.63 12.45
C GLY A 26 7.10 6.07 11.13
N GLU A 27 6.43 5.05 10.60
CA GLU A 27 6.83 4.43 9.34
C GLU A 27 6.58 5.35 8.13
N ALA A 28 5.46 6.08 8.13
CA ALA A 28 5.18 7.04 7.06
C ALA A 28 6.25 8.12 6.99
N ASN A 29 6.65 8.67 8.13
CA ASN A 29 7.67 9.70 8.17
C ASN A 29 9.06 9.18 7.79
N LYS A 30 9.37 7.91 8.08
CA LYS A 30 10.59 7.28 7.58
C LYS A 30 10.61 7.20 6.05
N VAL A 31 9.46 6.90 5.43
CA VAL A 31 9.34 6.87 3.97
C VAL A 31 9.54 8.26 3.39
N TYR A 32 8.88 9.27 3.96
CA TYR A 32 9.05 10.65 3.50
C TYR A 32 10.52 11.09 3.57
N LYS A 33 11.18 10.79 4.69
CA LYS A 33 12.59 11.15 4.87
C LYS A 33 13.50 10.40 3.89
N LYS A 34 13.28 9.10 3.70
CA LYS A 34 14.06 8.27 2.79
C LYS A 34 14.03 8.81 1.37
N HIS A 35 12.86 9.26 0.92
CA HIS A 35 12.67 9.78 -0.44
C HIS A 35 12.80 11.30 -0.52
N LYS A 36 13.29 11.95 0.54
CA LYS A 36 13.54 13.39 0.59
C LYS A 36 12.30 14.23 0.27
N MET A 37 11.15 13.76 0.72
CA MET A 37 9.89 14.49 0.60
C MET A 37 9.83 15.56 1.68
N GLU A 38 9.37 16.76 1.31
CA GLU A 38 9.32 17.90 2.25
C GLU A 38 8.18 17.78 3.26
N GLN A 39 7.12 17.09 2.92
CA GLN A 39 5.96 16.93 3.79
C GLN A 39 6.22 15.86 4.86
N MET A 40 5.50 15.98 5.98
CA MET A 40 5.47 14.98 7.02
C MET A 40 4.04 14.48 7.19
N PHE A 41 3.91 13.22 7.63
CA PHE A 41 2.60 12.68 7.92
C PHE A 41 2.10 13.25 9.25
N GLU A 42 0.90 13.83 9.23
CA GLU A 42 0.25 14.41 10.40
C GLU A 42 -1.15 13.81 10.58
N GLY A 43 -1.61 13.74 11.82
CA GLY A 43 -2.94 13.27 12.16
C GLY A 43 -3.03 11.77 12.34
N ASP A 44 -4.26 11.28 12.45
CA ASP A 44 -4.57 9.87 12.67
C ASP A 44 -5.09 9.26 11.37
N ALA A 45 -4.59 8.07 11.06
CA ALA A 45 -5.10 7.27 9.95
C ALA A 45 -4.93 5.79 10.27
N GLU A 46 -5.84 4.97 9.75
CA GLU A 46 -5.75 3.51 9.91
C GLU A 46 -4.78 2.91 8.89
N GLY A 47 -4.65 3.57 7.76
CA GLY A 47 -3.72 3.21 6.68
C GLY A 47 -3.43 4.41 5.81
N THR A 48 -2.40 4.31 4.98
CA THR A 48 -2.07 5.35 4.02
C THR A 48 -1.32 4.77 2.82
N VAL A 49 -1.39 5.47 1.71
CA VAL A 49 -0.60 5.19 0.51
C VAL A 49 0.33 6.37 0.28
N ILE A 50 1.62 6.08 0.14
CA ILE A 50 2.63 7.10 -0.16
C ILE A 50 3.24 6.77 -1.52
N THR A 51 3.31 7.76 -2.39
CA THR A 51 3.77 7.60 -3.77
C THR A 51 4.92 8.56 -4.05
N PRO A 52 6.12 8.22 -3.54
CA PRO A 52 7.26 9.14 -3.67
C PRO A 52 7.78 9.26 -5.09
N ASP A 53 7.57 8.24 -5.94
CA ASP A 53 8.00 8.22 -7.32
C ASP A 53 7.06 7.30 -8.12
N ILE A 54 7.18 7.31 -9.46
CA ILE A 54 6.33 6.50 -10.34
C ILE A 54 6.71 5.02 -10.35
N ASP A 55 7.82 4.64 -9.75
CA ASP A 55 8.29 3.24 -9.72
C ASP A 55 8.07 2.56 -8.37
N VAL A 56 7.68 3.29 -7.33
CA VAL A 56 7.47 2.72 -6.01
C VAL A 56 6.24 3.32 -5.32
N TYR A 57 5.42 2.43 -4.76
CA TYR A 57 4.20 2.78 -4.04
C TYR A 57 4.21 2.07 -2.70
N TYR A 58 3.96 2.81 -1.62
CA TYR A 58 3.90 2.25 -0.27
C TYR A 58 2.47 2.16 0.19
N MET A 59 2.08 1.00 0.71
CA MET A 59 0.82 0.80 1.45
C MET A 59 1.20 0.52 2.89
N ILE A 60 0.84 1.42 3.80
CA ILE A 60 1.19 1.30 5.22
C ILE A 60 -0.11 1.18 6.02
N ILE A 61 -0.22 0.11 6.79
CA ILE A 61 -1.40 -0.18 7.62
C ILE A 61 -0.97 -0.30 9.06
N GLU A 62 -1.68 0.39 9.98
CA GLU A 62 -1.45 0.20 11.39
C GLU A 62 -2.13 -1.09 11.84
N GLN A 63 -1.39 -1.97 12.51
CA GLN A 63 -1.85 -3.33 12.78
C GLN A 63 -3.16 -3.38 13.54
N LYS A 64 -3.35 -2.52 14.53
CA LYS A 64 -4.59 -2.52 15.32
C LYS A 64 -5.85 -2.18 14.52
N TYR A 65 -5.68 -1.60 13.33
CA TYR A 65 -6.78 -1.26 12.41
C TYR A 65 -6.84 -2.18 11.19
N LEU A 66 -6.12 -3.30 11.22
CA LEU A 66 -6.11 -4.24 10.10
C LEU A 66 -7.50 -4.84 9.91
N SER A 67 -8.21 -4.40 8.89
CA SER A 67 -9.58 -4.82 8.57
C SER A 67 -9.76 -4.91 7.07
N HIS A 68 -10.79 -5.64 6.64
CA HIS A 68 -11.13 -5.74 5.22
C HIS A 68 -11.45 -4.35 4.65
N ASN A 69 -12.13 -3.52 5.42
CA ASN A 69 -12.48 -2.17 4.99
C ASN A 69 -11.22 -1.32 4.76
N THR A 70 -10.28 -1.31 5.73
CA THR A 70 -9.04 -0.54 5.59
C THR A 70 -8.21 -1.04 4.41
N LEU A 71 -8.08 -2.36 4.27
CA LEU A 71 -7.34 -2.94 3.14
C LEU A 71 -7.94 -2.56 1.80
N SER A 72 -9.27 -2.66 1.66
CA SER A 72 -9.96 -2.29 0.42
C SER A 72 -9.81 -0.81 0.12
N HIS A 73 -9.89 0.03 1.16
CA HIS A 73 -9.75 1.48 1.02
C HIS A 73 -8.35 1.84 0.48
N GLU A 74 -7.31 1.31 1.08
CA GLU A 74 -5.94 1.61 0.64
C GLU A 74 -5.62 0.96 -0.71
N ASN A 75 -6.15 -0.23 -0.98
CA ASN A 75 -6.01 -0.87 -2.28
C ASN A 75 -6.62 -0.02 -3.40
N TYR A 76 -7.79 0.56 -3.14
CA TYR A 76 -8.45 1.47 -4.09
C TYR A 76 -7.54 2.65 -4.43
N HIS A 77 -6.95 3.29 -3.43
CA HIS A 77 -6.06 4.43 -3.64
C HIS A 77 -4.82 4.05 -4.45
N ILE A 78 -4.18 2.94 -4.13
CA ILE A 78 -2.95 2.54 -4.81
C ILE A 78 -3.20 2.17 -6.27
N VAL A 79 -4.31 1.48 -6.54
CA VAL A 79 -4.71 1.13 -7.91
C VAL A 79 -4.96 2.40 -8.74
N ASN A 80 -5.68 3.36 -8.16
CA ASN A 80 -5.98 4.61 -8.85
C ASN A 80 -4.73 5.44 -9.16
N VAL A 81 -3.77 5.49 -8.25
CA VAL A 81 -2.53 6.22 -8.48
C VAL A 81 -1.71 5.55 -9.59
N ILE A 82 -1.58 4.22 -9.56
CA ILE A 82 -0.87 3.49 -10.61
C ILE A 82 -1.54 3.71 -11.97
N LYS A 83 -2.86 3.63 -12.02
CA LYS A 83 -3.62 3.88 -13.26
C LYS A 83 -3.37 5.29 -13.79
N SER A 84 -3.42 6.27 -12.92
CA SER A 84 -3.19 7.68 -13.27
C SER A 84 -1.78 7.89 -13.79
N ASP A 85 -0.79 7.38 -13.08
CA ASP A 85 0.63 7.55 -13.43
C ASP A 85 0.98 6.92 -14.78
N ARG A 86 0.28 5.87 -15.16
CA ARG A 86 0.56 5.13 -16.40
C ARG A 86 -0.47 5.34 -17.50
N GLY A 87 -1.43 6.22 -17.29
CA GLY A 87 -2.46 6.49 -18.28
C GLY A 87 -3.34 5.27 -18.59
N ILE A 88 -3.56 4.41 -17.59
CA ILE A 88 -4.40 3.21 -17.77
C ILE A 88 -5.87 3.63 -17.64
N VAL A 89 -6.62 3.50 -18.74
CA VAL A 89 -8.04 3.84 -18.78
C VAL A 89 -8.95 2.62 -18.93
N ASP A 90 -8.36 1.45 -19.22
CA ASP A 90 -9.08 0.20 -19.42
C ASP A 90 -9.54 -0.39 -18.08
N ASP A 91 -10.84 -0.64 -17.95
CA ASP A 91 -11.44 -1.23 -16.75
C ASP A 91 -10.88 -2.62 -16.44
N GLU A 92 -10.66 -3.46 -17.45
CA GLU A 92 -10.12 -4.81 -17.25
C GLU A 92 -8.71 -4.77 -16.70
N ALA A 93 -7.88 -3.85 -17.20
CA ALA A 93 -6.52 -3.66 -16.69
C ALA A 93 -6.56 -3.19 -15.22
N GLY A 94 -7.47 -2.28 -14.90
CA GLY A 94 -7.66 -1.82 -13.53
C GLY A 94 -8.16 -2.92 -12.59
N ALA A 95 -9.10 -3.74 -13.06
CA ALA A 95 -9.62 -4.87 -12.30
C ALA A 95 -8.52 -5.93 -12.05
N TRP A 96 -7.71 -6.24 -13.06
CA TRP A 96 -6.57 -7.15 -12.91
C TRP A 96 -5.59 -6.62 -11.87
N LEU A 97 -5.24 -5.35 -11.95
CA LEU A 97 -4.29 -4.72 -11.03
C LEU A 97 -4.83 -4.77 -9.59
N SER A 98 -6.12 -4.45 -9.40
CA SER A 98 -6.77 -4.50 -8.09
C SER A 98 -6.71 -5.90 -7.49
N GLY A 99 -7.07 -6.91 -8.27
CA GLY A 99 -7.04 -8.31 -7.82
C GLY A 99 -5.62 -8.78 -7.53
N HIS A 100 -4.67 -8.39 -8.35
CA HIS A 100 -3.27 -8.79 -8.20
C HIS A 100 -2.66 -8.24 -6.90
N ILE A 101 -2.90 -6.96 -6.61
CA ILE A 101 -2.40 -6.34 -5.37
C ILE A 101 -3.12 -6.92 -4.16
N ALA A 102 -4.45 -7.08 -4.23
CA ALA A 102 -5.23 -7.68 -3.13
C ALA A 102 -4.75 -9.09 -2.81
N GLU A 103 -4.50 -9.92 -3.82
CA GLU A 103 -3.97 -11.27 -3.64
C GLU A 103 -2.63 -11.25 -2.91
N PHE A 104 -1.73 -10.38 -3.33
CA PHE A 104 -0.43 -10.19 -2.68
C PHE A 104 -0.58 -9.84 -1.19
N VAL A 105 -1.46 -8.87 -0.88
CA VAL A 105 -1.68 -8.41 0.49
C VAL A 105 -2.24 -9.54 1.35
N TYR A 106 -3.27 -10.24 0.89
CA TYR A 106 -3.89 -11.33 1.66
C TYR A 106 -2.99 -12.54 1.82
N LYS A 107 -2.19 -12.89 0.82
CA LYS A 107 -1.19 -13.97 0.95
C LYS A 107 -0.16 -13.64 2.04
N PHE A 108 0.27 -12.38 2.10
CA PHE A 108 1.20 -11.95 3.15
C PHE A 108 0.56 -12.02 4.54
N ILE A 109 -0.68 -11.55 4.66
CA ILE A 109 -1.44 -11.62 5.92
C ILE A 109 -1.59 -13.06 6.39
N ASP A 110 -1.95 -13.97 5.50
CA ASP A 110 -2.08 -15.39 5.81
C ASP A 110 -0.74 -16.00 6.24
N LYS A 111 0.31 -15.70 5.52
CA LYS A 111 1.66 -16.19 5.83
C LYS A 111 2.11 -15.76 7.21
N LYS A 112 1.79 -14.54 7.62
CA LYS A 112 2.15 -13.99 8.93
C LYS A 112 1.11 -14.28 10.01
N GLN A 113 0.03 -14.98 9.66
CA GLN A 113 -1.04 -15.37 10.58
C GLN A 113 -1.66 -14.15 11.30
N LEU A 114 -1.82 -13.05 10.58
CA LEU A 114 -2.42 -11.85 11.12
C LEU A 114 -3.95 -11.96 11.09
N ILE A 115 -4.60 -11.34 12.07
CA ILE A 115 -6.06 -11.34 12.18
C ILE A 115 -6.59 -10.09 11.49
N VAL A 116 -7.49 -10.30 10.53
CA VAL A 116 -8.17 -9.21 9.82
C VAL A 116 -9.55 -9.04 10.43
N LYS A 117 -9.84 -7.83 10.89
CA LYS A 117 -11.15 -7.49 11.49
C LYS A 117 -12.17 -7.22 10.38
N HIS A 118 -13.41 -7.39 10.73
CA HIS A 118 -14.53 -7.10 9.81
C HIS A 118 -14.97 -5.65 9.81
#